data_985afa57b59eabd6f5ed5ee4ca6edc92
#
_entry.id   985afa57b59eabd6f5ed5ee4ca6edc92
#
_cell.length_a   1.000
_cell.length_b   1.000
_cell.length_c   1.000
_cell.angle_alpha   90.00
_cell.angle_beta   90.00
_cell.angle_gamma   90.00
#
_symmetry.space_group_name_H-M   'P 1'
#
loop_
_entity.id
_entity.type
_entity.pdbx_description
1 polymer ?
#
loop_
_entity_poly.entity_id
_entity_poly.type
_entity_poly.pdbx_seq_one_letter_code
_entity_poly.pdbx_strand_id
1 'polypeptide(L)'
;MAVAAEPSPAIEPGLDRARELAREADVVPVSYRFVDDCETPVSAFLKLRDAFPGSSFLLESAEQGRLGRYSFLGFRPRLELRWAEGTMTQVRDGELVKSDVADPYAAVAETLAGFTVAEPERLPPFAGGAVGFFGYDLVRTVEPLGPPNPDPLGLPDLALMVCELMLAFDHLKHEVTVLGYAFCDRDGAAIETAYDHALAVIDEARATLRGPVPPPRPRPEDAGDGPAAPESFEPEGVEGPWRSNVSREHFEANVARIVEYTHAGDAFQVVPSQRFSAPATVEAFSIYRGLRTVNPSPYMYFLEFGDFQIAGASPEPLVKVSGRRAETRPIAGTYPRGANEDEDRAQAKALLDDPKERAEHVMLVDLGRNDLGRVCAYGTVNVDDYMAVETYSHVFHIVSQVSGTLREGVGALVVLRSTLPAGTLSGAPKVRAMQIIDELEPHKRCSYGGAVVDRGVEVTGDAEVADRTAVVKDGRV
;
A
#
# COMPACT_ATOMS: atom_id res chain seq x y z
N MET A 1 20.60 34.17 22.45
CA MET A 1 19.41 33.45 21.95
C MET A 1 19.01 32.44 23.04
N ALA A 2 17.88 32.62 23.68
CA ALA A 2 17.38 31.65 24.66
C ALA A 2 16.92 30.43 23.86
N VAL A 3 17.52 29.26 24.14
CA VAL A 3 17.01 27.98 23.68
C VAL A 3 15.63 27.83 24.32
N ALA A 4 14.58 27.86 23.51
CA ALA A 4 13.25 27.59 24.00
C ALA A 4 13.27 26.17 24.61
N ALA A 5 12.88 26.06 25.88
CA ALA A 5 12.78 24.77 26.56
C ALA A 5 11.86 23.88 25.71
N GLU A 6 12.32 22.66 25.39
CA GLU A 6 11.50 21.66 24.74
C GLU A 6 10.22 21.48 25.57
N PRO A 7 9.04 21.49 24.94
CA PRO A 7 7.82 21.20 25.68
C PRO A 7 7.95 19.80 26.29
N SER A 8 7.72 19.69 27.59
CA SER A 8 7.67 18.40 28.27
C SER A 8 6.72 17.47 27.49
N PRO A 9 7.09 16.22 27.26
CA PRO A 9 6.24 15.27 26.55
C PRO A 9 4.87 15.19 27.27
N ALA A 10 3.85 15.65 26.58
CA ALA A 10 2.50 15.72 27.10
C ALA A 10 1.57 14.80 26.29
N ILE A 11 0.58 14.25 26.98
CA ILE A 11 -0.54 13.57 26.34
C ILE A 11 -1.45 14.65 25.72
N GLU A 12 -1.76 14.55 24.46
CA GLU A 12 -2.67 15.45 23.72
C GLU A 12 -3.72 14.63 22.95
N PRO A 13 -5.02 15.00 23.00
CA PRO A 13 -5.61 15.98 23.90
C PRO A 13 -5.70 15.49 25.33
N GLY A 14 -5.76 16.40 26.34
CA GLY A 14 -6.14 16.05 27.69
C GLY A 14 -7.60 15.64 27.79
N LEU A 15 -8.00 14.95 28.90
CA LEU A 15 -9.32 14.35 29.05
C LEU A 15 -10.48 15.35 28.82
N ASP A 16 -10.38 16.58 29.33
CA ASP A 16 -11.47 17.56 29.14
C ASP A 16 -11.67 17.94 27.67
N ARG A 17 -10.58 18.09 26.94
CA ARG A 17 -10.64 18.32 25.49
C ARG A 17 -11.11 17.08 24.72
N ALA A 18 -10.73 15.89 25.17
CA ALA A 18 -11.23 14.64 24.60
C ALA A 18 -12.76 14.50 24.77
N ARG A 19 -13.30 14.90 25.94
CA ARG A 19 -14.76 14.94 26.16
C ARG A 19 -15.49 15.90 25.20
N GLU A 20 -14.88 17.04 24.89
CA GLU A 20 -15.46 17.97 23.92
C GLU A 20 -15.47 17.36 22.52
N LEU A 21 -14.36 16.76 22.09
CA LEU A 21 -14.21 16.15 20.78
C LEU A 21 -15.16 14.94 20.59
N ALA A 22 -15.35 14.14 21.64
CA ALA A 22 -16.23 12.97 21.61
C ALA A 22 -17.74 13.31 21.43
N ARG A 23 -18.13 14.57 21.52
CA ARG A 23 -19.52 15.00 21.21
C ARG A 23 -19.82 15.01 19.71
N GLU A 24 -18.78 15.11 18.89
CA GLU A 24 -18.88 15.23 17.43
C GLU A 24 -18.23 14.06 16.70
N ALA A 25 -17.48 13.20 17.41
CA ALA A 25 -16.74 12.12 16.82
C ALA A 25 -16.85 10.82 17.63
N ASP A 26 -16.80 9.68 16.93
CA ASP A 26 -16.85 8.34 17.53
C ASP A 26 -15.46 7.88 17.99
N VAL A 27 -14.39 8.49 17.46
CA VAL A 27 -13.00 8.13 17.74
C VAL A 27 -12.20 9.39 18.05
N VAL A 28 -11.55 9.42 19.21
CA VAL A 28 -10.66 10.52 19.59
C VAL A 28 -9.22 10.00 19.62
N PRO A 29 -8.35 10.43 18.68
CA PRO A 29 -6.93 10.12 18.74
C PRO A 29 -6.31 10.78 19.97
N VAL A 30 -5.57 9.97 20.74
CA VAL A 30 -4.78 10.42 21.90
C VAL A 30 -3.33 10.19 21.55
N SER A 31 -2.50 11.20 21.67
CA SER A 31 -1.11 11.14 21.23
C SER A 31 -0.12 11.41 22.37
N TYR A 32 0.99 10.73 22.32
CA TYR A 32 2.19 11.01 23.11
C TYR A 32 3.35 11.21 22.15
N ARG A 33 4.04 12.35 22.26
CA ARG A 33 5.11 12.73 21.35
C ARG A 33 6.43 12.90 22.10
N PHE A 34 7.52 12.41 21.52
CA PHE A 34 8.87 12.56 22.08
C PHE A 34 9.91 12.59 20.97
N VAL A 35 11.05 13.18 21.25
CA VAL A 35 12.21 13.16 20.36
C VAL A 35 12.96 11.85 20.59
N ASP A 36 13.24 11.13 19.52
CA ASP A 36 14.03 9.91 19.54
C ASP A 36 14.83 9.79 18.22
N ASP A 37 16.14 9.83 18.33
CA ASP A 37 17.09 9.67 17.22
C ASP A 37 17.80 8.30 17.25
N CYS A 38 17.48 7.45 18.22
CA CYS A 38 18.04 6.12 18.38
C CYS A 38 17.10 4.99 17.91
N GLU A 39 15.78 5.22 17.94
CA GLU A 39 14.78 4.25 17.51
C GLU A 39 14.56 4.37 15.99
N THR A 40 14.39 3.23 15.32
CA THR A 40 14.04 3.17 13.90
C THR A 40 12.68 2.51 13.73
N PRO A 41 11.94 2.77 12.63
CA PRO A 41 10.69 2.07 12.35
C PRO A 41 10.84 0.54 12.41
N VAL A 42 11.96 0.01 11.90
CA VAL A 42 12.26 -1.43 11.91
C VAL A 42 12.47 -1.95 13.34
N SER A 43 13.26 -1.25 14.19
CA SER A 43 13.47 -1.68 15.56
C SER A 43 12.20 -1.57 16.41
N ALA A 44 11.43 -0.51 16.23
CA ALA A 44 10.12 -0.34 16.85
C ALA A 44 9.14 -1.45 16.46
N PHE A 45 9.07 -1.79 15.16
CA PHE A 45 8.23 -2.89 14.69
C PHE A 45 8.62 -4.22 15.34
N LEU A 46 9.91 -4.54 15.37
CA LEU A 46 10.41 -5.77 16.01
C LEU A 46 10.08 -5.86 17.49
N LYS A 47 10.15 -4.75 18.23
CA LYS A 47 9.82 -4.69 19.65
C LYS A 47 8.32 -4.84 19.90
N LEU A 48 7.51 -4.14 19.11
CA LEU A 48 6.07 -4.04 19.36
C LEU A 48 5.29 -5.26 18.89
N ARG A 49 5.70 -5.93 17.81
CA ARG A 49 4.95 -7.08 17.26
C ARG A 49 4.80 -8.26 18.21
N ASP A 50 5.72 -8.41 19.18
CA ASP A 50 5.63 -9.47 20.20
C ASP A 50 4.75 -9.06 21.39
N ALA A 51 4.73 -7.76 21.72
CA ALA A 51 3.87 -7.21 22.77
C ALA A 51 2.41 -7.07 22.29
N PHE A 52 2.21 -6.77 21.01
CA PHE A 52 0.91 -6.58 20.38
C PHE A 52 0.71 -7.59 19.23
N PRO A 53 0.42 -8.87 19.55
CA PRO A 53 0.25 -9.91 18.54
C PRO A 53 -1.03 -9.67 17.72
N GLY A 54 -1.06 -10.24 16.51
CA GLY A 54 -2.16 -10.11 15.54
C GLY A 54 -1.72 -9.37 14.30
N SER A 55 -2.69 -8.94 13.49
CA SER A 55 -2.41 -8.20 12.28
C SER A 55 -1.75 -6.86 12.58
N SER A 56 -0.77 -6.51 11.77
CA SER A 56 0.05 -5.31 11.96
C SER A 56 0.60 -4.83 10.62
N PHE A 57 1.07 -3.59 10.58
CA PHE A 57 1.69 -3.04 9.38
C PHE A 57 2.88 -2.15 9.69
N LEU A 58 3.76 -2.03 8.71
CA LEU A 58 4.82 -1.04 8.63
C LEU A 58 4.80 -0.43 7.23
N LEU A 59 4.63 0.89 7.15
CA LEU A 59 4.75 1.69 5.93
C LEU A 59 5.94 2.62 6.09
N GLU A 60 6.89 2.54 5.17
CA GLU A 60 8.10 3.38 5.18
C GLU A 60 8.34 4.01 3.82
N SER A 61 8.98 5.17 3.81
CA SER A 61 9.67 5.64 2.62
C SER A 61 11.17 5.51 2.82
N ALA A 62 11.83 4.74 1.95
CA ALA A 62 13.28 4.54 2.01
C ALA A 62 14.07 5.59 1.22
N GLU A 63 13.40 6.49 0.50
CA GLU A 63 14.04 7.60 -0.21
C GLU A 63 14.34 8.78 0.73
N GLN A 64 15.54 9.37 0.55
CA GLN A 64 15.91 10.61 1.21
C GLN A 64 15.30 11.81 0.44
N GLY A 65 14.52 12.66 1.13
CA GLY A 65 13.96 13.85 0.53
C GLY A 65 12.51 14.15 0.92
N ARG A 66 11.76 14.82 0.05
CA ARG A 66 10.37 15.25 0.33
C ARG A 66 9.39 14.08 0.52
N LEU A 67 9.62 12.95 -0.14
CA LEU A 67 8.76 11.76 -0.06
C LEU A 67 9.03 10.93 1.19
N GLY A 68 10.26 10.92 1.71
CA GLY A 68 10.72 10.07 2.81
C GLY A 68 10.55 10.64 4.21
N ARG A 69 9.59 11.53 4.45
CA ARG A 69 9.49 12.21 5.74
C ARG A 69 8.89 11.36 6.85
N TYR A 70 7.90 10.53 6.54
CA TYR A 70 7.17 9.79 7.57
C TYR A 70 7.28 8.28 7.36
N SER A 71 7.27 7.54 8.49
CA SER A 71 6.98 6.11 8.53
C SER A 71 5.86 5.85 9.54
N PHE A 72 5.00 4.89 9.23
CA PHE A 72 3.84 4.55 10.05
C PHE A 72 3.84 3.07 10.40
N LEU A 73 3.51 2.77 11.65
CA LEU A 73 3.32 1.42 12.15
C LEU A 73 1.93 1.32 12.78
N GLY A 74 1.30 0.16 12.61
CA GLY A 74 0.03 -0.12 13.29
C GLY A 74 0.00 -1.51 13.88
N PHE A 75 -0.61 -1.61 15.06
CA PHE A 75 -0.73 -2.84 15.84
C PHE A 75 -2.10 -2.92 16.49
N ARG A 76 -2.46 -4.11 16.98
CA ARG A 76 -3.68 -4.34 17.74
C ARG A 76 -4.91 -3.96 16.92
N PRO A 77 -5.26 -4.75 15.88
CA PRO A 77 -6.39 -4.44 15.03
C PRO A 77 -7.70 -4.54 15.83
N ARG A 78 -8.48 -3.45 15.81
CA ARG A 78 -9.84 -3.40 16.31
C ARG A 78 -10.82 -3.95 15.30
N LEU A 79 -10.51 -3.75 14.02
CA LEU A 79 -11.32 -4.20 12.91
C LEU A 79 -10.41 -4.78 11.83
N GLU A 80 -10.76 -5.97 11.36
CA GLU A 80 -10.23 -6.55 10.13
C GLU A 80 -11.36 -6.80 9.15
N LEU A 81 -11.15 -6.46 7.89
CA LEU A 81 -12.04 -6.74 6.78
C LEU A 81 -11.32 -7.59 5.76
N ARG A 82 -11.94 -8.67 5.31
CA ARG A 82 -11.44 -9.50 4.20
C ARG A 82 -12.60 -9.78 3.26
N TRP A 83 -12.39 -9.61 1.97
CA TRP A 83 -13.37 -9.96 0.98
C TRP A 83 -12.78 -10.95 -0.03
N ALA A 84 -13.53 -12.02 -0.29
CA ALA A 84 -13.21 -13.03 -1.29
C ALA A 84 -14.51 -13.64 -1.83
N GLU A 85 -14.58 -13.85 -3.14
CA GLU A 85 -15.67 -14.58 -3.81
C GLU A 85 -17.08 -14.14 -3.39
N GLY A 86 -17.30 -12.83 -3.27
CA GLY A 86 -18.60 -12.26 -2.91
C GLY A 86 -18.91 -12.25 -1.41
N THR A 87 -18.01 -12.74 -0.56
CA THR A 87 -18.21 -12.79 0.89
C THR A 87 -17.27 -11.82 1.60
N MET A 88 -17.83 -10.92 2.42
CA MET A 88 -17.09 -10.09 3.36
C MET A 88 -17.00 -10.79 4.70
N THR A 89 -15.80 -11.00 5.18
CA THR A 89 -15.51 -11.44 6.55
C THR A 89 -15.03 -10.23 7.35
N GLN A 90 -15.72 -9.92 8.43
CA GLN A 90 -15.36 -8.87 9.36
C GLN A 90 -15.02 -9.48 10.71
N VAL A 91 -13.88 -9.11 11.27
CA VAL A 91 -13.52 -9.40 12.67
C VAL A 91 -13.48 -8.07 13.41
N ARG A 92 -14.34 -7.91 14.41
CA ARG A 92 -14.39 -6.71 15.25
C ARG A 92 -14.45 -7.12 16.72
N ASP A 93 -13.55 -6.59 17.53
CA ASP A 93 -13.46 -6.93 18.96
C ASP A 93 -13.40 -8.46 19.22
N GLY A 94 -12.81 -9.21 18.29
CA GLY A 94 -12.74 -10.68 18.33
C GLY A 94 -13.99 -11.41 17.84
N GLU A 95 -15.06 -10.73 17.54
CA GLU A 95 -16.27 -11.32 16.94
C GLU A 95 -16.12 -11.39 15.42
N LEU A 96 -16.40 -12.58 14.87
CA LEU A 96 -16.34 -12.83 13.42
C LEU A 96 -17.76 -12.81 12.85
N VAL A 97 -17.97 -11.94 11.84
CA VAL A 97 -19.21 -11.83 11.08
C VAL A 97 -18.91 -12.05 9.60
N LYS A 98 -19.77 -12.84 8.93
CA LYS A 98 -19.70 -13.02 7.47
C LYS A 98 -20.99 -12.53 6.84
N SER A 99 -20.88 -11.86 5.69
CA SER A 99 -22.01 -11.37 4.92
C SER A 99 -21.73 -11.47 3.43
N ASP A 100 -22.79 -11.72 2.65
CA ASP A 100 -22.68 -11.67 1.19
C ASP A 100 -22.63 -10.21 0.74
N VAL A 101 -21.60 -9.86 -0.01
CA VAL A 101 -21.29 -8.49 -0.43
C VAL A 101 -20.91 -8.49 -1.90
N ALA A 102 -21.76 -7.94 -2.75
CA ALA A 102 -21.49 -7.83 -4.18
C ALA A 102 -20.56 -6.67 -4.55
N ASP A 103 -20.60 -5.57 -3.81
CA ASP A 103 -19.71 -4.40 -4.00
C ASP A 103 -18.82 -4.20 -2.76
N PRO A 104 -17.59 -4.72 -2.78
CA PRO A 104 -16.67 -4.60 -1.65
C PRO A 104 -16.24 -3.17 -1.37
N TYR A 105 -16.16 -2.30 -2.39
CA TYR A 105 -15.81 -0.89 -2.19
C TYR A 105 -16.88 -0.14 -1.41
N ALA A 106 -18.16 -0.37 -1.75
CA ALA A 106 -19.27 0.22 -1.04
C ALA A 106 -19.35 -0.28 0.42
N ALA A 107 -19.16 -1.58 0.63
CA ALA A 107 -19.19 -2.17 1.98
C ALA A 107 -18.05 -1.65 2.87
N VAL A 108 -16.83 -1.50 2.32
CA VAL A 108 -15.71 -0.87 3.05
C VAL A 108 -16.05 0.58 3.36
N ALA A 109 -16.59 1.35 2.39
CA ALA A 109 -16.97 2.74 2.60
C ALA A 109 -18.02 2.88 3.72
N GLU A 110 -19.05 2.04 3.73
CA GLU A 110 -20.10 2.02 4.76
C GLU A 110 -19.50 1.66 6.13
N THR A 111 -18.66 0.64 6.20
CA THR A 111 -18.02 0.22 7.45
C THR A 111 -17.14 1.34 8.04
N LEU A 112 -16.34 2.01 7.20
CA LEU A 112 -15.46 3.08 7.65
C LEU A 112 -16.23 4.37 7.96
N ALA A 113 -17.35 4.64 7.30
CA ALA A 113 -18.22 5.77 7.61
C ALA A 113 -18.85 5.66 9.02
N GLY A 114 -18.86 4.46 9.61
CA GLY A 114 -19.23 4.23 11.01
C GLY A 114 -18.22 4.79 12.03
N PHE A 115 -17.05 5.29 11.57
CA PHE A 115 -16.02 5.88 12.43
C PHE A 115 -15.84 7.36 12.06
N THR A 116 -16.37 8.26 12.84
CA THR A 116 -16.03 9.69 12.73
C THR A 116 -14.85 9.96 13.64
N VAL A 117 -13.72 10.34 13.08
CA VAL A 117 -12.48 10.59 13.84
C VAL A 117 -12.37 12.09 14.13
N ALA A 118 -12.12 12.43 15.40
CA ALA A 118 -11.81 13.80 15.78
C ALA A 118 -10.45 14.25 15.23
N GLU A 119 -10.33 15.51 14.90
CA GLU A 119 -9.07 16.13 14.48
C GLU A 119 -8.50 17.03 15.60
N PRO A 120 -7.84 16.48 16.63
CA PRO A 120 -7.14 17.31 17.60
C PRO A 120 -5.95 18.00 16.91
N GLU A 121 -5.49 19.09 17.51
CA GLU A 121 -4.34 19.84 16.98
C GLU A 121 -3.08 18.96 16.92
N ARG A 122 -2.24 19.17 15.87
CA ARG A 122 -0.90 18.60 15.75
C ARG A 122 -0.81 17.09 15.47
N LEU A 123 -1.77 16.50 14.79
CA LEU A 123 -1.66 15.12 14.31
C LEU A 123 -0.65 14.96 13.16
N PRO A 124 -0.05 13.77 13.00
CA PRO A 124 0.70 13.43 11.78
C PRO A 124 -0.25 13.38 10.57
N PRO A 125 0.28 13.43 9.32
CA PRO A 125 -0.55 13.48 8.11
C PRO A 125 -1.44 12.24 7.94
N PHE A 126 -1.03 11.10 8.47
CA PHE A 126 -1.86 9.91 8.65
C PHE A 126 -1.94 9.61 10.15
N ALA A 127 -3.10 9.78 10.71
CA ALA A 127 -3.36 9.64 12.14
C ALA A 127 -4.44 8.62 12.45
N GLY A 128 -4.59 7.60 11.61
CA GLY A 128 -5.54 6.51 11.78
C GLY A 128 -6.44 6.32 10.57
N GLY A 129 -7.04 5.15 10.51
CA GLY A 129 -7.86 4.71 9.39
C GLY A 129 -7.61 3.25 9.06
N ALA A 130 -7.94 2.84 7.84
CA ALA A 130 -7.75 1.48 7.36
C ALA A 130 -6.46 1.37 6.55
N VAL A 131 -5.66 0.34 6.84
CA VAL A 131 -4.44 -0.02 6.10
C VAL A 131 -4.56 -1.45 5.60
N GLY A 132 -4.10 -1.71 4.39
CA GLY A 132 -4.08 -3.04 3.80
C GLY A 132 -3.97 -3.01 2.29
N PHE A 133 -4.60 -3.96 1.60
CA PHE A 133 -4.52 -4.02 0.15
C PHE A 133 -5.86 -4.29 -0.53
N PHE A 134 -5.95 -3.81 -1.78
CA PHE A 134 -6.98 -4.13 -2.76
C PHE A 134 -6.29 -4.89 -3.90
N GLY A 135 -6.64 -6.15 -4.09
CA GLY A 135 -6.05 -7.01 -5.11
C GLY A 135 -6.48 -6.64 -6.52
N TYR A 136 -5.66 -7.06 -7.50
CA TYR A 136 -5.93 -6.86 -8.93
C TYR A 136 -7.32 -7.36 -9.34
N ASP A 137 -7.71 -8.55 -8.86
CA ASP A 137 -8.94 -9.23 -9.28
C ASP A 137 -10.22 -8.53 -8.84
N LEU A 138 -10.16 -7.55 -7.93
CA LEU A 138 -11.29 -6.68 -7.60
C LEU A 138 -11.83 -5.91 -8.80
N VAL A 139 -11.03 -5.72 -9.84
CA VAL A 139 -11.49 -5.10 -11.09
C VAL A 139 -12.67 -5.85 -11.72
N ARG A 140 -12.84 -7.13 -11.46
CA ARG A 140 -13.98 -7.94 -11.94
C ARG A 140 -15.33 -7.49 -11.35
N THR A 141 -15.32 -6.76 -10.24
CA THR A 141 -16.53 -6.13 -9.68
C THR A 141 -16.90 -4.84 -10.39
N VAL A 142 -16.03 -4.34 -11.26
CA VAL A 142 -16.15 -3.03 -11.94
C VAL A 142 -16.25 -3.17 -13.45
N GLU A 143 -15.39 -4.00 -14.05
CA GLU A 143 -15.25 -4.14 -15.49
C GLU A 143 -15.69 -5.55 -15.96
N PRO A 144 -16.22 -5.67 -17.19
CA PRO A 144 -16.73 -6.94 -17.73
C PRO A 144 -15.59 -7.87 -18.17
N LEU A 145 -14.93 -8.47 -17.23
CA LEU A 145 -13.98 -9.56 -17.45
C LEU A 145 -14.70 -10.90 -17.35
N GLY A 146 -14.13 -11.95 -17.93
CA GLY A 146 -14.65 -13.32 -17.83
C GLY A 146 -14.68 -13.88 -16.41
N PRO A 147 -15.04 -15.17 -16.23
CA PRO A 147 -14.92 -15.83 -14.93
C PRO A 147 -13.45 -15.80 -14.48
N PRO A 148 -13.20 -15.71 -13.16
CA PRO A 148 -11.83 -15.61 -12.65
C PRO A 148 -11.03 -16.88 -12.99
N ASN A 149 -9.74 -16.69 -13.26
CA ASN A 149 -8.78 -17.76 -13.37
C ASN A 149 -8.59 -18.48 -12.02
N PRO A 150 -8.08 -19.72 -11.98
CA PRO A 150 -7.78 -20.45 -10.75
C PRO A 150 -6.94 -19.62 -9.76
N ASP A 151 -7.24 -19.73 -8.47
CA ASP A 151 -6.51 -19.09 -7.39
C ASP A 151 -5.74 -20.11 -6.55
N PRO A 152 -4.48 -20.43 -6.87
CA PRO A 152 -3.70 -21.38 -6.10
C PRO A 152 -3.14 -20.79 -4.78
N LEU A 153 -3.22 -19.48 -4.57
CA LEU A 153 -2.74 -18.84 -3.33
C LEU A 153 -3.85 -18.77 -2.27
N GLY A 154 -5.10 -18.69 -2.70
CA GLY A 154 -6.25 -18.55 -1.79
C GLY A 154 -6.13 -17.29 -0.92
N LEU A 155 -5.65 -16.17 -1.50
CA LEU A 155 -5.63 -14.89 -0.83
C LEU A 155 -7.00 -14.21 -0.95
N PRO A 156 -7.42 -13.43 0.05
CA PRO A 156 -8.57 -12.55 -0.15
C PRO A 156 -8.25 -11.54 -1.26
N ASP A 157 -9.27 -11.12 -2.03
CA ASP A 157 -9.11 -10.07 -3.02
C ASP A 157 -8.98 -8.67 -2.36
N LEU A 158 -9.38 -8.56 -1.09
CA LEU A 158 -9.23 -7.36 -0.25
C LEU A 158 -8.94 -7.79 1.19
N ALA A 159 -7.96 -7.15 1.83
CA ALA A 159 -7.78 -7.25 3.27
C ALA A 159 -7.34 -5.89 3.83
N LEU A 160 -8.05 -5.45 4.88
CA LEU A 160 -7.81 -4.17 5.56
C LEU A 160 -7.82 -4.37 7.06
N MET A 161 -7.06 -3.53 7.78
CA MET A 161 -7.07 -3.46 9.23
C MET A 161 -7.21 -2.01 9.71
N VAL A 162 -7.93 -1.81 10.80
CA VAL A 162 -8.00 -0.56 11.58
C VAL A 162 -7.38 -0.85 12.94
N CYS A 163 -6.29 -0.19 13.27
CA CYS A 163 -5.49 -0.46 14.46
C CYS A 163 -5.85 0.46 15.64
N GLU A 164 -5.73 -0.04 16.88
CA GLU A 164 -5.88 0.72 18.12
C GLU A 164 -4.59 1.43 18.55
N LEU A 165 -3.45 1.00 18.03
CA LEU A 165 -2.14 1.58 18.28
C LEU A 165 -1.50 1.93 16.96
N MET A 166 -1.06 3.18 16.83
CA MET A 166 -0.20 3.60 15.73
C MET A 166 1.03 4.34 16.23
N LEU A 167 2.09 4.25 15.46
CA LEU A 167 3.27 5.09 15.61
C LEU A 167 3.54 5.82 14.31
N ALA A 168 3.88 7.10 14.43
CA ALA A 168 4.34 7.92 13.32
C ALA A 168 5.75 8.44 13.62
N PHE A 169 6.70 8.15 12.74
CA PHE A 169 8.06 8.67 12.78
C PHE A 169 8.17 9.86 11.83
N ASP A 170 8.47 11.04 12.34
CA ASP A 170 8.85 12.22 11.54
C ASP A 170 10.38 12.27 11.42
N HIS A 171 10.92 11.73 10.34
CA HIS A 171 12.37 11.65 10.11
C HIS A 171 13.06 13.02 10.00
N LEU A 172 12.30 14.06 9.62
CA LEU A 172 12.83 15.41 9.52
C LEU A 172 13.03 16.06 10.90
N LYS A 173 12.13 15.74 11.85
CA LYS A 173 12.15 16.29 13.20
C LYS A 173 12.80 15.37 14.22
N HIS A 174 13.13 14.13 13.85
CA HIS A 174 13.54 13.07 14.75
C HIS A 174 12.54 12.88 15.89
N GLU A 175 11.25 12.86 15.54
CA GLU A 175 10.15 12.81 16.49
C GLU A 175 9.33 11.56 16.26
N VAL A 176 8.97 10.87 17.35
CA VAL A 176 8.05 9.75 17.34
C VAL A 176 6.75 10.15 18.03
N THR A 177 5.64 9.95 17.34
CA THR A 177 4.30 10.13 17.89
C THR A 177 3.66 8.75 18.08
N VAL A 178 3.34 8.39 19.31
CA VAL A 178 2.55 7.19 19.65
C VAL A 178 1.10 7.63 19.76
N LEU A 179 0.22 6.97 19.03
CA LEU A 179 -1.21 7.24 18.94
C LEU A 179 -2.00 6.05 19.48
N GLY A 180 -2.80 6.30 20.49
CA GLY A 180 -3.87 5.39 20.94
C GLY A 180 -5.24 6.02 20.59
N TYR A 181 -6.25 5.20 20.40
CA TYR A 181 -7.56 5.71 19.98
C TYR A 181 -8.61 5.42 21.04
N ALA A 182 -9.26 6.47 21.53
CA ALA A 182 -10.44 6.36 22.37
C ALA A 182 -11.67 6.17 21.47
N PHE A 183 -12.14 4.93 21.36
CA PHE A 183 -13.39 4.60 20.66
C PHE A 183 -14.56 4.78 21.63
N CYS A 184 -15.45 5.70 21.35
CA CYS A 184 -16.56 6.06 22.21
C CYS A 184 -17.87 6.09 21.43
N ASP A 185 -18.97 5.95 22.16
CA ASP A 185 -20.30 6.20 21.59
C ASP A 185 -20.56 7.71 21.52
N ARG A 186 -21.32 8.16 20.51
CA ARG A 186 -21.65 9.60 20.31
C ARG A 186 -22.29 10.29 21.50
N ASP A 187 -22.85 9.51 22.41
CA ASP A 187 -23.43 10.04 23.66
C ASP A 187 -22.37 10.42 24.71
N GLY A 188 -21.09 10.15 24.43
CA GLY A 188 -19.95 10.51 25.29
C GLY A 188 -19.89 9.74 26.63
N ALA A 189 -20.81 8.83 26.87
CA ALA A 189 -20.93 8.13 28.15
C ALA A 189 -19.74 7.19 28.45
N ALA A 190 -19.00 6.78 27.44
CA ALA A 190 -17.86 5.86 27.56
C ALA A 190 -16.49 6.54 27.40
N ILE A 191 -16.43 7.87 27.23
CA ILE A 191 -15.17 8.57 26.86
C ILE A 191 -14.08 8.39 27.92
N GLU A 192 -14.38 8.44 29.23
CA GLU A 192 -13.39 8.26 30.28
C GLU A 192 -12.73 6.89 30.17
N THR A 193 -13.54 5.84 30.07
CA THR A 193 -13.04 4.46 29.96
C THR A 193 -12.25 4.26 28.66
N ALA A 194 -12.74 4.80 27.55
CA ALA A 194 -12.06 4.71 26.25
C ALA A 194 -10.74 5.50 26.25
N TYR A 195 -10.71 6.65 26.90
CA TYR A 195 -9.51 7.47 27.06
C TYR A 195 -8.47 6.78 27.96
N ASP A 196 -8.88 6.23 29.09
CA ASP A 196 -8.01 5.48 29.98
C ASP A 196 -7.42 4.24 29.27
N HIS A 197 -8.23 3.57 28.42
CA HIS A 197 -7.75 2.46 27.58
C HIS A 197 -6.70 2.93 26.58
N ALA A 198 -6.94 4.04 25.87
CA ALA A 198 -5.97 4.61 24.94
C ALA A 198 -4.65 4.98 25.64
N LEU A 199 -4.73 5.57 26.83
CA LEU A 199 -3.55 5.85 27.66
C LEU A 199 -2.77 4.58 28.04
N ALA A 200 -3.48 3.53 28.46
CA ALA A 200 -2.85 2.25 28.81
C ALA A 200 -2.11 1.64 27.63
N VAL A 201 -2.71 1.67 26.42
CA VAL A 201 -2.07 1.20 25.17
C VAL A 201 -0.82 2.02 24.85
N ILE A 202 -0.88 3.35 24.98
CA ILE A 202 0.27 4.24 24.76
C ILE A 202 1.40 3.92 25.77
N ASP A 203 1.07 3.75 27.05
CA ASP A 203 2.06 3.48 28.09
C ASP A 203 2.71 2.10 27.92
N GLU A 204 1.94 1.09 27.51
CA GLU A 204 2.47 -0.25 27.18
C GLU A 204 3.43 -0.17 25.98
N ALA A 205 3.05 0.54 24.90
CA ALA A 205 3.91 0.74 23.74
C ALA A 205 5.22 1.46 24.13
N ARG A 206 5.14 2.53 24.92
CA ARG A 206 6.32 3.26 25.42
C ARG A 206 7.22 2.41 26.29
N ALA A 207 6.66 1.58 27.15
CA ALA A 207 7.43 0.66 27.98
C ALA A 207 8.17 -0.37 27.11
N THR A 208 7.49 -0.91 26.10
CA THR A 208 8.04 -1.89 25.15
C THR A 208 9.17 -1.27 24.29
N LEU A 209 9.01 -0.05 23.81
CA LEU A 209 10.04 0.64 23.02
C LEU A 209 11.35 0.84 23.79
N ARG A 210 11.30 1.00 25.12
CA ARG A 210 12.51 1.10 25.98
C ARG A 210 13.26 -0.22 26.13
N GLY A 211 12.64 -1.34 25.74
CA GLY A 211 13.24 -2.67 25.78
C GLY A 211 14.29 -2.90 24.70
N PRO A 212 15.05 -3.99 24.80
CA PRO A 212 15.98 -4.39 23.76
C PRO A 212 15.24 -4.85 22.50
N VAL A 213 15.91 -4.74 21.34
CA VAL A 213 15.40 -5.34 20.09
C VAL A 213 15.44 -6.87 20.24
N PRO A 214 14.32 -7.59 20.03
CA PRO A 214 14.29 -9.04 20.13
C PRO A 214 15.15 -9.68 19.02
N PRO A 215 15.66 -10.89 19.23
CA PRO A 215 16.34 -11.63 18.17
C PRO A 215 15.35 -11.92 17.02
N PRO A 216 15.84 -12.14 15.79
CA PRO A 216 15.01 -12.59 14.68
C PRO A 216 14.21 -13.84 15.08
N ARG A 217 12.96 -13.90 14.68
CA ARG A 217 12.14 -15.11 14.90
C ARG A 217 12.73 -16.27 14.09
N PRO A 218 12.82 -17.47 14.67
CA PRO A 218 13.19 -18.64 13.90
C PRO A 218 12.15 -18.88 12.79
N ARG A 219 12.56 -19.58 11.73
CA ARG A 219 11.62 -20.12 10.74
C ARG A 219 10.55 -20.92 11.51
N PRO A 220 9.25 -20.79 11.15
CA PRO A 220 8.24 -21.67 11.72
C PRO A 220 8.62 -23.13 11.45
N GLU A 221 8.69 -23.95 12.51
CA GLU A 221 9.05 -25.37 12.40
C GLU A 221 8.09 -26.15 11.51
N ASP A 222 6.84 -25.68 11.43
CA ASP A 222 5.77 -26.20 10.57
C ASP A 222 5.81 -25.68 9.13
N ALA A 223 6.78 -24.82 8.78
CA ALA A 223 7.03 -24.45 7.38
C ALA A 223 7.63 -25.68 6.67
N GLY A 224 6.87 -26.76 6.62
CA GLY A 224 7.13 -27.91 5.75
C GLY A 224 7.27 -27.43 4.31
N ASP A 225 7.86 -28.26 3.47
CA ASP A 225 7.75 -28.11 2.02
C ASP A 225 6.25 -28.23 1.68
N GLY A 226 5.52 -27.10 1.82
CA GLY A 226 4.09 -27.05 1.49
C GLY A 226 3.87 -27.70 0.12
N PRO A 227 2.71 -28.27 -0.17
CA PRO A 227 2.50 -28.96 -1.43
C PRO A 227 2.99 -28.07 -2.56
N ALA A 228 3.87 -28.63 -3.40
CA ALA A 228 4.30 -27.91 -4.60
C ALA A 228 3.05 -27.44 -5.31
N ALA A 229 2.98 -26.15 -5.67
CA ALA A 229 1.86 -25.68 -6.45
C ALA A 229 1.69 -26.62 -7.65
N PRO A 230 0.49 -27.13 -7.91
CA PRO A 230 0.30 -27.95 -9.10
C PRO A 230 0.77 -27.13 -10.30
N GLU A 231 1.53 -27.76 -11.18
CA GLU A 231 2.11 -27.12 -12.38
C GLU A 231 3.20 -26.06 -12.07
N SER A 232 4.20 -26.41 -11.29
CA SER A 232 5.38 -25.56 -11.12
C SER A 232 6.52 -25.98 -12.05
N PHE A 233 7.09 -24.99 -12.75
CA PHE A 233 8.20 -25.19 -13.70
C PHE A 233 9.51 -24.69 -13.10
N GLU A 234 10.61 -25.38 -13.41
CA GLU A 234 11.94 -24.88 -13.04
C GLU A 234 12.33 -23.74 -13.99
N PRO A 235 12.60 -22.52 -13.45
CA PRO A 235 13.00 -21.42 -14.31
C PRO A 235 14.47 -21.60 -14.76
N GLU A 236 14.71 -21.51 -16.07
CA GLU A 236 16.05 -21.56 -16.62
C GLU A 236 16.88 -20.33 -16.20
N GLY A 237 18.13 -20.56 -15.80
CA GLY A 237 19.06 -19.49 -15.44
C GLY A 237 18.80 -18.84 -14.07
N VAL A 238 17.88 -19.36 -13.28
CA VAL A 238 17.63 -18.92 -11.90
C VAL A 238 18.14 -19.99 -10.94
N GLU A 239 19.20 -19.68 -10.20
CA GLU A 239 19.75 -20.61 -9.20
C GLU A 239 18.84 -20.66 -7.96
N GLY A 240 18.62 -21.87 -7.42
CA GLY A 240 17.89 -22.09 -6.17
C GLY A 240 16.59 -22.87 -6.34
N PRO A 241 15.78 -22.97 -5.27
CA PRO A 241 14.58 -23.79 -5.24
C PRO A 241 13.34 -23.11 -5.86
N TRP A 242 13.55 -22.14 -6.71
CA TRP A 242 12.48 -21.38 -7.34
C TRP A 242 11.67 -22.21 -8.32
N ARG A 243 10.40 -21.96 -8.37
CA ARG A 243 9.44 -22.53 -9.32
C ARG A 243 8.61 -21.42 -9.94
N SER A 244 8.41 -21.47 -11.24
CA SER A 244 7.53 -20.57 -11.98
C SER A 244 6.13 -21.18 -12.11
N ASN A 245 5.09 -20.37 -12.12
CA ASN A 245 3.72 -20.80 -12.39
C ASN A 245 3.43 -21.04 -13.89
N VAL A 246 4.36 -20.69 -14.78
CA VAL A 246 4.30 -20.93 -16.23
C VAL A 246 5.64 -21.41 -16.73
N SER A 247 5.64 -22.24 -17.79
CA SER A 247 6.89 -22.59 -18.47
C SER A 247 7.40 -21.42 -19.32
N ARG A 248 8.67 -21.45 -19.64
CA ARG A 248 9.28 -20.44 -20.51
C ARG A 248 8.61 -20.41 -21.89
N GLU A 249 8.36 -21.56 -22.47
CA GLU A 249 7.73 -21.69 -23.79
C GLU A 249 6.31 -21.10 -23.78
N HIS A 250 5.56 -21.34 -22.70
CA HIS A 250 4.21 -20.77 -22.54
C HIS A 250 4.28 -19.24 -22.41
N PHE A 251 5.20 -18.72 -21.58
CA PHE A 251 5.36 -17.27 -21.43
C PHE A 251 5.77 -16.60 -22.74
N GLU A 252 6.73 -17.16 -23.48
CA GLU A 252 7.17 -16.65 -24.77
C GLU A 252 6.05 -16.71 -25.82
N ALA A 253 5.22 -17.77 -25.80
CA ALA A 253 4.03 -17.86 -26.66
C ALA A 253 2.98 -16.80 -26.33
N ASN A 254 2.76 -16.52 -25.05
CA ASN A 254 1.88 -15.45 -24.60
C ASN A 254 2.37 -14.07 -25.08
N VAL A 255 3.67 -13.81 -24.97
CA VAL A 255 4.27 -12.57 -25.49
C VAL A 255 4.08 -12.47 -27.00
N ALA A 256 4.33 -13.54 -27.76
CA ALA A 256 4.09 -13.55 -29.21
C ALA A 256 2.61 -13.28 -29.56
N ARG A 257 1.69 -13.85 -28.79
CA ARG A 257 0.26 -13.63 -28.96
C ARG A 257 -0.14 -12.18 -28.65
N ILE A 258 0.45 -11.56 -27.62
CA ILE A 258 0.26 -10.15 -27.29
C ILE A 258 0.74 -9.25 -28.43
N VAL A 259 1.88 -9.57 -29.03
CA VAL A 259 2.40 -8.84 -30.22
C VAL A 259 1.41 -8.93 -31.39
N GLU A 260 0.78 -10.08 -31.62
CA GLU A 260 -0.28 -10.21 -32.62
C GLU A 260 -1.49 -9.30 -32.31
N TYR A 261 -1.94 -9.24 -31.04
CA TYR A 261 -3.02 -8.34 -30.62
C TYR A 261 -2.66 -6.87 -30.83
N THR A 262 -1.42 -6.46 -30.52
CA THR A 262 -0.99 -5.08 -30.76
C THR A 262 -0.92 -4.74 -32.24
N HIS A 263 -0.46 -5.66 -33.09
CA HIS A 263 -0.45 -5.47 -34.55
C HIS A 263 -1.88 -5.45 -35.14
N ALA A 264 -2.82 -6.18 -34.56
CA ALA A 264 -4.22 -6.18 -34.95
C ALA A 264 -4.95 -4.88 -34.51
N GLY A 265 -4.34 -4.07 -33.64
CA GLY A 265 -4.92 -2.82 -33.17
C GLY A 265 -5.83 -2.99 -31.92
N ASP A 266 -5.78 -4.13 -31.26
CA ASP A 266 -6.54 -4.38 -30.02
C ASP A 266 -6.01 -3.59 -28.83
N ALA A 267 -4.69 -3.45 -28.73
CA ALA A 267 -4.04 -2.72 -27.64
C ALA A 267 -2.73 -2.08 -28.11
N PHE A 268 -2.27 -1.04 -27.41
CA PHE A 268 -0.94 -0.45 -27.60
C PHE A 268 0.09 -1.18 -26.73
N GLN A 269 -0.30 -1.58 -25.53
CA GLN A 269 0.54 -2.27 -24.57
C GLN A 269 -0.31 -3.27 -23.77
N VAL A 270 0.24 -4.45 -23.53
CA VAL A 270 -0.28 -5.44 -22.56
C VAL A 270 0.88 -5.96 -21.75
N VAL A 271 0.75 -5.97 -20.43
CA VAL A 271 1.81 -6.36 -19.49
C VAL A 271 1.50 -7.75 -18.93
N PRO A 272 2.07 -8.83 -19.50
CA PRO A 272 1.92 -10.16 -18.94
C PRO A 272 2.75 -10.33 -17.68
N SER A 273 2.33 -11.24 -16.80
CA SER A 273 3.05 -11.54 -15.56
C SER A 273 3.35 -13.01 -15.42
N GLN A 274 4.32 -13.32 -14.56
CA GLN A 274 4.58 -14.66 -14.03
C GLN A 274 4.91 -14.56 -12.55
N ARG A 275 4.67 -15.65 -11.83
CA ARG A 275 4.97 -15.76 -10.40
C ARG A 275 6.05 -16.78 -10.16
N PHE A 276 7.08 -16.38 -9.41
CA PHE A 276 8.06 -17.30 -8.86
C PHE A 276 7.72 -17.63 -7.41
N SER A 277 7.95 -18.85 -7.00
CA SER A 277 7.77 -19.29 -5.61
C SER A 277 8.89 -20.20 -5.16
N ALA A 278 9.22 -20.13 -3.87
CA ALA A 278 10.22 -20.96 -3.21
C ALA A 278 9.78 -21.27 -1.77
N PRO A 279 10.33 -22.31 -1.12
CA PRO A 279 10.18 -22.47 0.32
C PRO A 279 10.73 -21.25 1.06
N ALA A 280 9.97 -20.70 2.00
CA ALA A 280 10.44 -19.59 2.82
C ALA A 280 11.51 -20.08 3.81
N THR A 281 12.74 -19.64 3.65
CA THR A 281 13.88 -20.04 4.50
C THR A 281 14.10 -19.11 5.70
N VAL A 282 13.42 -17.96 5.69
CA VAL A 282 13.44 -16.93 6.74
C VAL A 282 12.03 -16.44 7.02
N GLU A 283 11.83 -15.73 8.13
CA GLU A 283 10.55 -15.06 8.39
C GLU A 283 10.28 -13.94 7.36
N ALA A 284 9.01 -13.65 7.10
CA ALA A 284 8.58 -12.65 6.12
C ALA A 284 9.16 -11.25 6.38
N PHE A 285 9.28 -10.84 7.64
CA PHE A 285 9.88 -9.54 7.98
C PHE A 285 11.36 -9.45 7.62
N SER A 286 12.08 -10.57 7.64
CA SER A 286 13.47 -10.62 7.17
C SER A 286 13.56 -10.43 5.65
N ILE A 287 12.56 -10.91 4.88
CA ILE A 287 12.44 -10.63 3.44
C ILE A 287 12.23 -9.13 3.22
N TYR A 288 11.30 -8.50 3.96
CA TYR A 288 11.10 -7.06 3.92
C TYR A 288 12.40 -6.27 4.17
N ARG A 289 13.17 -6.65 5.20
CA ARG A 289 14.46 -6.02 5.50
C ARG A 289 15.49 -6.20 4.38
N GLY A 290 15.47 -7.36 3.72
CA GLY A 290 16.28 -7.62 2.53
C GLY A 290 15.89 -6.70 1.37
N LEU A 291 14.60 -6.58 1.06
CA LEU A 291 14.07 -5.68 0.03
C LEU A 291 14.47 -4.22 0.29
N ARG A 292 14.37 -3.77 1.54
CA ARG A 292 14.76 -2.42 1.95
C ARG A 292 16.23 -2.10 1.67
N THR A 293 17.08 -3.10 1.68
CA THR A 293 18.52 -2.95 1.43
C THR A 293 18.85 -3.02 -0.06
N VAL A 294 18.20 -3.94 -0.78
CA VAL A 294 18.51 -4.24 -2.19
C VAL A 294 17.80 -3.26 -3.12
N ASN A 295 16.57 -2.88 -2.78
CA ASN A 295 15.73 -2.05 -3.62
C ASN A 295 14.95 -1.02 -2.77
N PRO A 296 15.64 -0.04 -2.17
CA PRO A 296 14.96 1.05 -1.45
C PRO A 296 14.03 1.79 -2.39
N SER A 297 12.80 2.02 -1.95
CA SER A 297 11.74 2.64 -2.76
C SER A 297 10.98 3.68 -1.93
N PRO A 298 10.31 4.65 -2.59
CA PRO A 298 9.51 5.66 -1.90
C PRO A 298 8.39 5.07 -1.06
N TYR A 299 7.85 3.94 -1.49
CA TYR A 299 6.72 3.26 -0.84
C TYR A 299 7.11 1.83 -0.49
N MET A 300 7.57 1.64 0.73
CA MET A 300 7.88 0.32 1.27
C MET A 300 6.82 -0.09 2.27
N TYR A 301 6.35 -1.32 2.17
CA TYR A 301 5.30 -1.81 3.04
C TYR A 301 5.55 -3.24 3.50
N PHE A 302 5.13 -3.50 4.73
CA PHE A 302 4.99 -4.82 5.31
C PHE A 302 3.62 -4.93 5.96
N LEU A 303 2.83 -5.92 5.52
CA LEU A 303 1.50 -6.20 6.03
C LEU A 303 1.49 -7.62 6.62
N GLU A 304 1.10 -7.74 7.87
CA GLU A 304 0.92 -9.00 8.60
C GLU A 304 -0.57 -9.25 8.81
N PHE A 305 -1.10 -10.34 8.31
CA PHE A 305 -2.51 -10.72 8.48
C PHE A 305 -2.69 -12.07 9.20
N GLY A 306 -1.65 -12.53 9.90
CA GLY A 306 -1.65 -13.78 10.63
C GLY A 306 -1.38 -15.00 9.75
N ASP A 307 -2.30 -15.35 8.86
CA ASP A 307 -2.20 -16.49 7.95
C ASP A 307 -1.36 -16.21 6.69
N PHE A 308 -1.13 -14.94 6.36
CA PHE A 308 -0.22 -14.53 5.28
C PHE A 308 0.44 -13.18 5.60
N GLN A 309 1.56 -12.92 4.95
CA GLN A 309 2.27 -11.65 5.02
C GLN A 309 2.57 -11.14 3.61
N ILE A 310 2.60 -9.81 3.48
CA ILE A 310 2.98 -9.14 2.23
C ILE A 310 4.12 -8.17 2.52
N ALA A 311 5.21 -8.30 1.77
CA ALA A 311 6.35 -7.40 1.82
C ALA A 311 6.57 -6.80 0.43
N GLY A 312 6.67 -5.48 0.32
CA GLY A 312 6.83 -4.84 -0.97
C GLY A 312 7.65 -3.56 -0.95
N ALA A 313 8.07 -3.16 -2.15
CA ALA A 313 8.86 -1.98 -2.43
C ALA A 313 8.39 -1.34 -3.73
N SER A 314 7.43 -0.41 -3.65
CA SER A 314 6.84 0.24 -4.82
C SER A 314 7.53 1.57 -5.15
N PRO A 315 7.86 1.83 -6.41
CA PRO A 315 8.34 3.14 -6.83
C PRO A 315 7.19 4.09 -7.19
N GLU A 316 5.96 3.59 -7.36
CA GLU A 316 4.88 4.30 -8.02
C GLU A 316 3.64 4.44 -7.13
N PRO A 317 3.18 5.68 -6.87
CA PRO A 317 1.86 5.88 -6.31
C PRO A 317 0.79 5.61 -7.37
N LEU A 318 -0.23 4.82 -7.04
CA LEU A 318 -1.38 4.61 -7.90
C LEU A 318 -2.22 5.88 -7.98
N VAL A 319 -2.64 6.37 -6.82
CA VAL A 319 -3.42 7.60 -6.70
C VAL A 319 -3.33 8.16 -5.28
N LYS A 320 -3.28 9.48 -5.19
CA LYS A 320 -3.36 10.24 -3.94
C LYS A 320 -4.61 11.10 -3.93
N VAL A 321 -5.32 11.10 -2.81
CA VAL A 321 -6.49 11.98 -2.59
C VAL A 321 -6.24 12.85 -1.36
N SER A 322 -6.38 14.16 -1.53
CA SER A 322 -6.26 15.14 -0.45
C SER A 322 -7.44 16.11 -0.51
N GLY A 323 -8.39 15.95 0.40
CA GLY A 323 -9.65 16.67 0.33
C GLY A 323 -10.38 16.37 -1.00
N ARG A 324 -10.62 17.39 -1.80
CA ARG A 324 -11.25 17.23 -3.13
C ARG A 324 -10.27 17.15 -4.30
N ARG A 325 -8.98 17.05 -4.04
CA ARG A 325 -7.96 16.92 -5.07
C ARG A 325 -7.53 15.46 -5.19
N ALA A 326 -7.62 14.89 -6.39
CA ALA A 326 -7.04 13.60 -6.74
C ALA A 326 -5.84 13.81 -7.66
N GLU A 327 -4.79 13.03 -7.46
CA GLU A 327 -3.53 13.12 -8.19
C GLU A 327 -3.03 11.71 -8.53
N THR A 328 -2.49 11.55 -9.73
CA THR A 328 -1.72 10.37 -10.15
C THR A 328 -0.41 10.83 -10.76
N ARG A 329 0.60 9.97 -10.64
CA ARG A 329 1.96 10.32 -11.02
C ARG A 329 2.55 9.27 -11.97
N PRO A 330 2.18 9.30 -13.27
CA PRO A 330 2.74 8.40 -14.26
C PRO A 330 4.25 8.49 -14.32
N ILE A 331 4.92 7.34 -14.20
CA ILE A 331 6.37 7.17 -14.27
C ILE A 331 6.65 6.22 -15.43
N ALA A 332 7.46 6.64 -16.40
CA ALA A 332 7.90 5.80 -17.51
C ALA A 332 9.27 6.25 -18.01
N GLY A 333 9.84 5.42 -18.87
CA GLY A 333 11.19 5.65 -19.36
C GLY A 333 12.25 5.43 -18.30
N THR A 334 13.25 4.63 -18.58
CA THR A 334 14.30 4.29 -17.61
C THR A 334 15.65 4.32 -18.29
N TYR A 335 16.51 5.24 -17.87
CA TYR A 335 17.91 5.29 -18.30
C TYR A 335 18.84 5.16 -17.10
N PRO A 336 20.00 4.48 -17.25
CA PRO A 336 20.95 4.35 -16.17
C PRO A 336 21.62 5.70 -15.85
N ARG A 337 22.08 5.85 -14.61
CA ARG A 337 22.93 6.97 -14.20
C ARG A 337 24.29 6.90 -14.94
N GLY A 338 24.86 8.07 -15.23
CA GLY A 338 26.23 8.18 -15.70
C GLY A 338 27.26 8.02 -14.56
N ALA A 339 28.52 7.88 -14.92
CA ALA A 339 29.62 7.80 -13.95
C ALA A 339 29.98 9.18 -13.32
N ASN A 340 29.49 10.28 -13.91
CA ASN A 340 29.75 11.65 -13.49
C ASN A 340 28.60 12.57 -13.92
N GLU A 341 28.60 13.83 -13.45
CA GLU A 341 27.52 14.80 -13.74
C GLU A 341 27.35 15.13 -15.23
N ASP A 342 28.42 15.09 -16.05
CA ASP A 342 28.31 15.37 -17.47
C ASP A 342 27.63 14.22 -18.21
N GLU A 343 27.96 12.98 -17.86
CA GLU A 343 27.28 11.80 -18.35
C GLU A 343 25.83 11.72 -17.86
N ASP A 344 25.56 12.09 -16.60
CA ASP A 344 24.20 12.17 -16.06
C ASP A 344 23.34 13.15 -16.90
N ARG A 345 23.87 14.34 -17.19
CA ARG A 345 23.19 15.30 -18.06
C ARG A 345 22.96 14.78 -19.47
N ALA A 346 23.92 14.03 -20.03
CA ALA A 346 23.80 13.41 -21.35
C ALA A 346 22.72 12.31 -21.35
N GLN A 347 22.68 11.45 -20.34
CA GLN A 347 21.68 10.39 -20.19
C GLN A 347 20.26 10.96 -19.99
N ALA A 348 20.11 11.95 -19.11
CA ALA A 348 18.82 12.61 -18.89
C ALA A 348 18.28 13.26 -20.19
N LYS A 349 19.17 13.88 -20.99
CA LYS A 349 18.80 14.45 -22.29
C LYS A 349 18.45 13.35 -23.29
N ALA A 350 19.23 12.27 -23.36
CA ALA A 350 18.98 11.14 -24.27
C ALA A 350 17.63 10.49 -23.97
N LEU A 351 17.27 10.34 -22.70
CA LEU A 351 15.96 9.84 -22.26
C LEU A 351 14.82 10.72 -22.79
N LEU A 352 14.92 12.04 -22.66
CA LEU A 352 13.90 12.97 -23.17
C LEU A 352 13.84 13.05 -24.69
N ASP A 353 14.95 12.75 -25.40
CA ASP A 353 15.00 12.76 -26.85
C ASP A 353 14.56 11.41 -27.47
N ASP A 354 14.42 10.34 -26.66
CA ASP A 354 14.01 9.01 -27.12
C ASP A 354 12.52 8.98 -27.53
N PRO A 355 12.20 8.76 -28.81
CA PRO A 355 10.79 8.78 -29.27
C PRO A 355 9.94 7.67 -28.67
N LYS A 356 10.53 6.49 -28.37
CA LYS A 356 9.82 5.34 -27.78
C LYS A 356 9.44 5.64 -26.35
N GLU A 357 10.41 6.07 -25.52
CA GLU A 357 10.18 6.37 -24.11
C GLU A 357 9.16 7.52 -23.93
N ARG A 358 9.23 8.53 -24.80
CA ARG A 358 8.24 9.61 -24.86
C ARG A 358 6.84 9.12 -25.23
N ALA A 359 6.73 8.25 -26.23
CA ALA A 359 5.42 7.72 -26.68
C ALA A 359 4.77 6.86 -25.58
N GLU A 360 5.55 6.03 -24.91
CA GLU A 360 5.09 5.26 -23.74
C GLU A 360 4.63 6.17 -22.61
N HIS A 361 5.42 7.21 -22.31
CA HIS A 361 5.05 8.16 -21.26
C HIS A 361 3.76 8.93 -21.58
N VAL A 362 3.59 9.41 -22.80
CA VAL A 362 2.33 10.06 -23.26
C VAL A 362 1.14 9.12 -23.06
N MET A 363 1.28 7.84 -23.41
CA MET A 363 0.24 6.83 -23.23
C MET A 363 -0.17 6.68 -21.76
N LEU A 364 0.80 6.63 -20.85
CA LEU A 364 0.52 6.51 -19.40
C LEU A 364 -0.09 7.81 -18.82
N VAL A 365 0.36 8.98 -19.26
CA VAL A 365 -0.26 10.26 -18.87
C VAL A 365 -1.73 10.31 -19.34
N ASP A 366 -2.01 9.87 -20.56
CA ASP A 366 -3.38 9.85 -21.10
C ASP A 366 -4.26 8.84 -20.34
N LEU A 367 -3.70 7.70 -19.94
CA LEU A 367 -4.36 6.72 -19.08
C LEU A 367 -4.71 7.32 -17.72
N GLY A 368 -3.78 8.01 -17.05
CA GLY A 368 -4.03 8.69 -15.78
C GLY A 368 -5.09 9.80 -15.92
N ARG A 369 -5.08 10.54 -17.02
CA ARG A 369 -6.14 11.52 -17.33
C ARG A 369 -7.50 10.86 -17.51
N ASN A 370 -7.56 9.70 -18.15
CA ASN A 370 -8.80 8.93 -18.31
C ASN A 370 -9.33 8.44 -16.96
N ASP A 371 -8.47 7.86 -16.13
CA ASP A 371 -8.84 7.35 -14.82
C ASP A 371 -9.40 8.45 -13.90
N LEU A 372 -8.71 9.59 -13.79
CA LEU A 372 -9.20 10.74 -13.05
C LEU A 372 -10.44 11.39 -13.70
N GLY A 373 -10.54 11.36 -15.02
CA GLY A 373 -11.70 11.87 -15.76
C GLY A 373 -13.02 11.19 -15.38
N ARG A 374 -12.96 9.94 -14.93
CA ARG A 374 -14.12 9.17 -14.46
C ARG A 374 -14.72 9.73 -13.16
N VAL A 375 -13.93 10.39 -12.33
CA VAL A 375 -14.31 10.80 -10.95
C VAL A 375 -14.21 12.31 -10.71
N CYS A 376 -13.44 13.04 -11.51
CA CYS A 376 -13.27 14.48 -11.39
C CYS A 376 -14.39 15.27 -12.07
N ALA A 377 -14.56 16.51 -11.67
CA ALA A 377 -15.46 17.47 -12.32
C ALA A 377 -14.95 17.77 -13.72
N TYR A 378 -15.87 17.94 -14.66
CA TYR A 378 -15.55 18.19 -16.06
C TYR A 378 -14.67 19.44 -16.22
N GLY A 379 -13.61 19.33 -17.03
CA GLY A 379 -12.66 20.41 -17.29
C GLY A 379 -11.66 20.72 -16.19
N THR A 380 -11.60 19.89 -15.12
CA THR A 380 -10.66 20.09 -13.99
C THR A 380 -9.43 19.17 -14.03
N VAL A 381 -9.42 18.18 -14.91
CA VAL A 381 -8.26 17.28 -15.06
C VAL A 381 -7.17 17.99 -15.86
N ASN A 382 -6.02 18.19 -15.21
CA ASN A 382 -4.87 18.89 -15.78
C ASN A 382 -3.61 18.04 -15.67
N VAL A 383 -2.64 18.30 -16.53
CA VAL A 383 -1.27 17.83 -16.39
C VAL A 383 -0.49 19.00 -15.79
N ASP A 384 -0.20 18.93 -14.49
CA ASP A 384 0.42 20.03 -13.75
C ASP A 384 1.91 20.11 -14.02
N ASP A 385 2.57 18.95 -14.16
CA ASP A 385 3.96 18.80 -14.56
C ASP A 385 4.05 17.75 -15.65
N TYR A 386 4.81 18.01 -16.71
CA TYR A 386 4.84 17.19 -17.90
C TYR A 386 6.26 16.84 -18.33
N MET A 387 6.57 15.55 -18.34
CA MET A 387 7.85 15.01 -18.78
C MET A 387 9.07 15.61 -18.02
N ALA A 388 8.95 15.78 -16.70
CA ALA A 388 10.10 16.11 -15.88
C ALA A 388 11.02 14.88 -15.75
N VAL A 389 12.34 15.09 -15.84
CA VAL A 389 13.31 14.01 -15.54
C VAL A 389 13.60 14.02 -14.06
N GLU A 390 13.33 12.91 -13.40
CA GLU A 390 13.69 12.71 -12.01
C GLU A 390 14.87 11.77 -11.87
N THR A 391 15.72 12.10 -10.91
CA THR A 391 16.95 11.38 -10.62
C THR A 391 16.75 10.50 -9.41
N TYR A 392 16.86 9.19 -9.59
CA TYR A 392 16.87 8.19 -8.54
C TYR A 392 18.28 7.68 -8.29
N SER A 393 18.46 6.81 -7.31
CA SER A 393 19.79 6.32 -6.92
C SER A 393 20.59 5.70 -8.07
N HIS A 394 19.92 4.94 -8.97
CA HIS A 394 20.57 4.17 -10.02
C HIS A 394 20.06 4.49 -11.43
N VAL A 395 18.95 5.22 -11.55
CA VAL A 395 18.27 5.47 -12.81
C VAL A 395 17.70 6.88 -12.91
N PHE A 396 17.39 7.30 -14.13
CA PHE A 396 16.50 8.42 -14.44
C PHE A 396 15.15 7.88 -14.91
N HIS A 397 14.09 8.58 -14.52
CA HIS A 397 12.74 8.36 -15.06
C HIS A 397 12.16 9.65 -15.62
N ILE A 398 11.28 9.51 -16.62
CA ILE A 398 10.37 10.57 -17.03
C ILE A 398 9.14 10.49 -16.12
N VAL A 399 8.78 11.60 -15.50
CA VAL A 399 7.65 11.70 -14.57
C VAL A 399 6.74 12.83 -15.02
N SER A 400 5.44 12.62 -14.89
CA SER A 400 4.43 13.65 -15.03
C SER A 400 3.49 13.64 -13.84
N GLN A 401 2.80 14.75 -13.59
CA GLN A 401 1.76 14.83 -12.58
C GLN A 401 0.44 15.18 -13.22
N VAL A 402 -0.56 14.34 -13.01
CA VAL A 402 -1.93 14.56 -13.44
C VAL A 402 -2.79 14.78 -12.21
N SER A 403 -3.59 15.81 -12.19
CA SER A 403 -4.49 16.09 -11.07
C SER A 403 -5.87 16.51 -11.52
N GLY A 404 -6.83 16.43 -10.60
CA GLY A 404 -8.19 16.88 -10.88
C GLY A 404 -8.98 17.15 -9.58
N THR A 405 -10.05 17.93 -9.72
CA THR A 405 -10.97 18.21 -8.61
C THR A 405 -12.10 17.20 -8.63
N LEU A 406 -12.26 16.44 -7.58
CA LEU A 406 -13.32 15.44 -7.45
C LEU A 406 -14.72 16.07 -7.56
N ARG A 407 -15.65 15.34 -8.19
CA ARG A 407 -17.07 15.70 -8.13
C ARG A 407 -17.56 15.66 -6.69
N GLU A 408 -18.60 16.41 -6.41
CA GLU A 408 -19.25 16.39 -5.10
C GLU A 408 -19.76 14.98 -4.76
N GLY A 409 -19.56 14.55 -3.52
CA GLY A 409 -19.96 13.22 -3.05
C GLY A 409 -19.02 12.07 -3.48
N VAL A 410 -17.93 12.34 -4.20
CA VAL A 410 -16.92 11.31 -4.56
C VAL A 410 -15.88 11.21 -3.46
N GLY A 411 -15.78 10.04 -2.82
CA GLY A 411 -14.78 9.74 -1.81
C GLY A 411 -13.58 8.97 -2.38
N ALA A 412 -12.52 8.80 -1.57
CA ALA A 412 -11.26 8.18 -1.97
C ALA A 412 -11.41 6.73 -2.48
N LEU A 413 -12.34 5.92 -1.94
CA LEU A 413 -12.58 4.55 -2.45
C LEU A 413 -13.18 4.54 -3.86
N VAL A 414 -13.98 5.53 -4.21
CA VAL A 414 -14.50 5.66 -5.58
C VAL A 414 -13.36 6.04 -6.54
N VAL A 415 -12.41 6.85 -6.08
CA VAL A 415 -11.21 7.18 -6.84
C VAL A 415 -10.34 5.93 -7.02
N LEU A 416 -10.06 5.19 -5.95
CA LEU A 416 -9.32 3.93 -6.01
C LEU A 416 -9.97 2.96 -7.00
N ARG A 417 -11.29 2.77 -6.92
CA ARG A 417 -12.06 1.92 -7.84
C ARG A 417 -11.91 2.34 -9.30
N SER A 418 -11.73 3.63 -9.59
CA SER A 418 -11.58 4.14 -10.96
C SER A 418 -10.16 4.01 -11.51
N THR A 419 -9.16 3.93 -10.63
CA THR A 419 -7.75 3.87 -11.00
C THR A 419 -7.18 2.45 -10.99
N LEU A 420 -7.70 1.57 -10.13
CA LEU A 420 -7.25 0.17 -10.02
C LEU A 420 -7.72 -0.67 -11.22
N PRO A 421 -6.84 -1.55 -11.77
CA PRO A 421 -5.41 -1.67 -11.52
C PRO A 421 -4.59 -0.59 -12.23
N ALA A 422 -3.31 -0.46 -11.83
CA ALA A 422 -2.38 0.45 -12.49
C ALA A 422 -2.21 0.11 -13.98
N GLY A 423 -2.13 1.15 -14.81
CA GLY A 423 -1.88 0.98 -16.24
C GLY A 423 -0.52 0.38 -16.54
N THR A 424 0.48 0.72 -15.74
CA THR A 424 1.85 0.20 -15.81
C THR A 424 1.95 -1.31 -15.60
N LEU A 425 0.97 -1.92 -14.95
CA LEU A 425 0.89 -3.37 -14.71
C LEU A 425 -0.26 -4.05 -15.46
N SER A 426 -1.05 -3.32 -16.24
CA SER A 426 -2.12 -3.87 -17.08
C SER A 426 -1.89 -3.60 -18.57
N GLY A 427 -1.96 -2.35 -18.96
CA GLY A 427 -1.73 -1.93 -20.35
C GLY A 427 -2.74 -0.88 -20.82
N ALA A 428 -2.72 -0.59 -22.11
CA ALA A 428 -3.56 0.42 -22.74
C ALA A 428 -4.12 -0.05 -24.09
N PRO A 429 -5.44 0.11 -24.38
CA PRO A 429 -6.51 0.54 -23.48
C PRO A 429 -6.73 -0.43 -22.33
N LYS A 430 -6.94 0.07 -21.10
CA LYS A 430 -6.91 -0.70 -19.85
C LYS A 430 -7.82 -1.93 -19.86
N VAL A 431 -9.10 -1.79 -20.19
CA VAL A 431 -10.07 -2.89 -20.17
C VAL A 431 -9.70 -3.98 -21.17
N ARG A 432 -9.30 -3.61 -22.40
CA ARG A 432 -8.90 -4.58 -23.42
C ARG A 432 -7.61 -5.31 -23.03
N ALA A 433 -6.64 -4.59 -22.51
CA ALA A 433 -5.41 -5.18 -22.01
C ALA A 433 -5.69 -6.21 -20.89
N MET A 434 -6.57 -5.89 -19.93
CA MET A 434 -6.97 -6.82 -18.88
C MET A 434 -7.70 -8.06 -19.42
N GLN A 435 -8.55 -7.93 -20.46
CA GLN A 435 -9.18 -9.09 -21.11
C GLN A 435 -8.17 -10.01 -21.77
N ILE A 436 -7.12 -9.46 -22.40
CA ILE A 436 -6.03 -10.24 -23.01
C ILE A 436 -5.19 -10.92 -21.92
N ILE A 437 -4.90 -10.24 -20.82
CA ILE A 437 -4.21 -10.81 -19.66
C ILE A 437 -5.00 -11.99 -19.10
N ASP A 438 -6.30 -11.83 -18.95
CA ASP A 438 -7.20 -12.84 -18.42
C ASP A 438 -7.30 -14.10 -19.31
N GLU A 439 -7.23 -13.90 -20.63
CA GLU A 439 -7.16 -15.00 -21.62
C GLU A 439 -5.85 -15.78 -21.54
N LEU A 440 -4.72 -15.12 -21.28
CA LEU A 440 -3.39 -15.70 -21.45
C LEU A 440 -2.75 -16.18 -20.13
N GLU A 441 -3.08 -15.56 -19.00
CA GLU A 441 -2.52 -15.95 -17.71
C GLU A 441 -3.31 -17.12 -17.11
N PRO A 442 -2.63 -18.17 -16.58
CA PRO A 442 -3.30 -19.36 -16.07
C PRO A 442 -3.91 -19.19 -14.68
N HIS A 443 -3.54 -18.15 -13.94
CA HIS A 443 -3.92 -17.93 -12.56
C HIS A 443 -4.29 -16.48 -12.27
N LYS A 444 -5.05 -16.27 -11.19
CA LYS A 444 -5.28 -14.95 -10.61
C LYS A 444 -3.96 -14.26 -10.24
N ARG A 445 -3.93 -12.93 -10.37
CA ARG A 445 -2.80 -12.09 -9.92
C ARG A 445 -2.80 -11.84 -8.42
N CYS A 446 -3.96 -11.93 -7.78
CA CYS A 446 -4.16 -11.67 -6.36
C CYS A 446 -3.68 -10.25 -5.96
N SER A 447 -2.65 -10.14 -5.09
CA SER A 447 -2.11 -8.86 -4.67
C SER A 447 -1.27 -8.16 -5.76
N TYR A 448 -0.65 -8.91 -6.69
CA TYR A 448 0.20 -8.33 -7.73
C TYR A 448 -0.61 -7.48 -8.71
N GLY A 449 -0.17 -6.24 -8.93
CA GLY A 449 -0.91 -5.26 -9.75
C GLY A 449 -2.13 -4.66 -9.06
N GLY A 450 -2.37 -5.02 -7.80
CA GLY A 450 -3.30 -4.36 -6.91
C GLY A 450 -2.74 -3.08 -6.31
N ALA A 451 -3.32 -2.62 -5.21
CA ALA A 451 -2.87 -1.45 -4.47
C ALA A 451 -2.75 -1.74 -2.98
N VAL A 452 -1.67 -1.26 -2.36
CA VAL A 452 -1.58 -1.11 -0.91
C VAL A 452 -2.11 0.28 -0.58
N VAL A 453 -2.89 0.39 0.47
CA VAL A 453 -3.56 1.64 0.80
C VAL A 453 -3.32 1.99 2.27
N ASP A 454 -3.11 3.28 2.51
CA ASP A 454 -3.36 3.93 3.77
C ASP A 454 -4.53 4.91 3.59
N ARG A 455 -5.56 4.77 4.35
CA ARG A 455 -6.74 5.62 4.24
C ARG A 455 -7.14 6.20 5.58
N GLY A 456 -7.02 7.52 5.72
CA GLY A 456 -7.70 8.27 6.77
C GLY A 456 -9.22 8.09 6.69
N VAL A 457 -9.91 8.25 7.80
CA VAL A 457 -11.38 8.08 7.87
C VAL A 457 -12.12 9.13 7.04
N GLU A 458 -11.51 10.29 6.81
CA GLU A 458 -12.05 11.34 5.92
C GLU A 458 -11.53 11.20 4.46
N VAL A 459 -11.66 12.23 3.64
CA VAL A 459 -11.43 12.24 2.19
C VAL A 459 -9.91 12.21 1.83
N THR A 460 -9.06 11.66 2.68
CA THR A 460 -7.62 11.52 2.40
C THR A 460 -7.24 10.07 2.29
N GLY A 461 -6.40 9.73 1.34
CA GLY A 461 -5.86 8.37 1.19
C GLY A 461 -4.79 8.34 0.11
N ASP A 462 -3.73 7.61 0.39
CA ASP A 462 -2.69 7.28 -0.57
C ASP A 462 -2.82 5.80 -0.93
N ALA A 463 -2.58 5.47 -2.18
CA ALA A 463 -2.56 4.11 -2.69
C ALA A 463 -1.32 3.92 -3.56
N GLU A 464 -0.56 2.89 -3.28
CA GLU A 464 0.64 2.52 -4.01
C GLU A 464 0.40 1.26 -4.84
N VAL A 465 1.08 1.17 -5.98
CA VAL A 465 1.00 0.00 -6.85
C VAL A 465 1.71 -1.19 -6.21
N ALA A 466 1.05 -2.34 -6.10
CA ALA A 466 1.69 -3.57 -5.61
C ALA A 466 2.44 -4.27 -6.76
N ASP A 467 3.64 -3.79 -7.11
CA ASP A 467 4.46 -4.29 -8.22
C ASP A 467 5.58 -5.23 -7.77
N ARG A 468 6.50 -4.77 -6.92
CA ARG A 468 7.63 -5.54 -6.38
C ARG A 468 7.25 -6.12 -5.03
N THR A 469 6.45 -7.19 -5.08
CA THR A 469 5.74 -7.73 -3.91
C THR A 469 6.09 -9.20 -3.69
N ALA A 470 6.46 -9.54 -2.47
CA ALA A 470 6.59 -10.91 -1.99
C ALA A 470 5.41 -11.24 -1.05
N VAL A 471 4.75 -12.35 -1.29
CA VAL A 471 3.72 -12.91 -0.42
C VAL A 471 4.29 -14.12 0.30
N VAL A 472 4.19 -14.15 1.62
CA VAL A 472 4.58 -15.32 2.41
C VAL A 472 3.32 -15.96 2.98
N LYS A 473 3.08 -17.21 2.60
CA LYS A 473 1.95 -18.01 3.04
C LYS A 473 2.31 -19.49 3.02
N ASP A 474 1.80 -20.26 3.97
CA ASP A 474 1.97 -21.72 4.04
C ASP A 474 3.44 -22.19 3.88
N GLY A 475 4.39 -21.44 4.48
CA GLY A 475 5.82 -21.73 4.42
C GLY A 475 6.49 -21.48 3.07
N ARG A 476 5.85 -20.77 2.15
CA ARG A 476 6.37 -20.39 0.83
C ARG A 476 6.39 -18.87 0.65
N VAL A 477 7.29 -18.45 -0.21
CA VAL A 477 7.38 -17.05 -0.68
C VAL A 477 7.26 -17.03 -2.19
#